data_b7064b003330f91a24319a991899fb84
#
_entry.id   b7064b003330f91a24319a991899fb84
#
_cell.length_a   1.000
_cell.length_b   1.000
_cell.length_c   1.000
_cell.angle_alpha   90.00
_cell.angle_beta   90.00
_cell.angle_gamma   90.00
#
_symmetry.space_group_name_H-M   'P 1'
#
loop_
_entity.id
_entity.type
_entity.pdbx_description
1 polymer ?
#
loop_
_entity_poly.entity_id
_entity_poly.type
_entity_poly.pdbx_seq_one_letter_code
_entity_poly.pdbx_strand_id
1 'polypeptide(L)'
;MTDRYGFNRRRFLQGSAAVAGGLMLPASLLSACGDDNVSGSTLKLARPDRPVTLPTAANPIAGGLSHEGGTLQILNWVDYLNPDTLARFEELYGVKTAVTTYDTEEIALNKLRSGAFQPDLIIGLTDSVLPRLVAADLLQPLNKSYLSNFNNVIAGLRDPYYDVGAQYTVPYIIYSTGIGYRADMDVDTSYFDSGNGWDILWDPAYSGRLGILDSYRDVIGSVLHRNGEDINTGDQ
;
A
#
# COMPACT_ATOMS: atom_id res chain seq x y z
N MET A 1 -43.78 3.75 -4.08
CA MET A 1 -43.10 4.59 -5.05
C MET A 1 -42.41 5.70 -4.29
N THR A 2 -41.29 5.47 -3.74
CA THR A 2 -40.44 6.50 -3.10
C THR A 2 -39.04 6.04 -3.24
N ASP A 3 -38.37 6.68 -4.17
CA ASP A 3 -36.95 6.53 -4.46
C ASP A 3 -36.16 7.05 -3.25
N ARG A 4 -35.53 6.16 -2.49
CA ARG A 4 -34.76 6.51 -1.30
C ARG A 4 -33.30 6.34 -1.61
N TYR A 5 -32.62 7.48 -1.79
CA TYR A 5 -31.22 7.76 -1.51
C TYR A 5 -30.26 6.59 -1.69
N GLY A 6 -30.08 6.15 -2.91
CA GLY A 6 -28.92 5.34 -3.27
C GLY A 6 -27.68 6.24 -3.31
N PHE A 7 -26.76 6.02 -2.39
CA PHE A 7 -25.42 6.60 -2.46
C PHE A 7 -24.71 5.88 -3.62
N ASN A 8 -24.84 6.43 -4.81
CA ASN A 8 -24.30 5.83 -6.03
C ASN A 8 -22.85 6.30 -6.18
N ARG A 9 -21.91 5.37 -6.29
CA ARG A 9 -20.46 5.58 -6.55
C ARG A 9 -20.20 6.65 -7.62
N ARG A 10 -21.05 6.75 -8.64
CA ARG A 10 -21.02 7.81 -9.66
C ARG A 10 -21.27 9.21 -9.12
N ARG A 11 -22.04 9.39 -8.05
CA ARG A 11 -22.32 10.72 -7.48
C ARG A 11 -21.17 11.25 -6.62
N PHE A 12 -20.38 10.37 -6.00
CA PHE A 12 -19.18 10.77 -5.27
C PHE A 12 -18.15 11.44 -6.22
N LEU A 13 -17.94 10.86 -7.39
CA LEU A 13 -17.01 11.40 -8.40
C LEU A 13 -17.57 12.56 -9.23
N GLN A 14 -18.91 12.66 -9.36
CA GLN A 14 -19.55 13.79 -10.05
C GLN A 14 -19.62 15.05 -9.18
N GLY A 15 -19.56 14.92 -7.86
CA GLY A 15 -19.46 16.06 -6.95
C GLY A 15 -18.12 16.81 -7.05
N SER A 16 -17.07 16.14 -7.48
CA SER A 16 -15.73 16.73 -7.67
C SER A 16 -15.57 17.52 -8.98
N ALA A 17 -16.47 17.33 -9.94
CA ALA A 17 -16.38 17.97 -11.26
C ALA A 17 -17.15 19.30 -11.39
N ALA A 18 -17.91 19.73 -10.37
CA ALA A 18 -18.77 20.89 -10.45
C ALA A 18 -18.23 22.17 -9.76
N VAL A 19 -16.95 22.20 -9.37
CA VAL A 19 -16.29 23.42 -8.91
C VAL A 19 -15.17 23.79 -9.89
N ALA A 20 -15.55 24.06 -11.13
CA ALA A 20 -14.75 24.83 -12.08
C ALA A 20 -14.94 26.31 -11.76
N GLY A 21 -14.35 26.74 -10.66
CA GLY A 21 -14.36 28.12 -10.21
C GLY A 21 -13.24 28.33 -9.21
N GLY A 22 -12.00 28.57 -9.70
CA GLY A 22 -11.00 29.35 -9.01
C GLY A 22 -10.53 28.86 -7.62
N LEU A 23 -10.28 27.59 -7.40
CA LEU A 23 -9.46 27.13 -6.28
C LEU A 23 -8.05 26.90 -6.78
N MET A 24 -7.17 27.89 -6.54
CA MET A 24 -5.74 27.65 -6.52
C MET A 24 -5.48 26.55 -5.48
N LEU A 25 -5.23 25.33 -5.95
CA LEU A 25 -4.63 24.29 -5.13
C LEU A 25 -3.31 24.85 -4.61
N PRO A 26 -3.05 24.83 -3.31
CA PRO A 26 -1.75 25.25 -2.82
C PRO A 26 -0.69 24.36 -3.46
N ALA A 27 0.30 24.97 -4.10
CA ALA A 27 1.41 24.31 -4.81
C ALA A 27 2.25 23.38 -3.90
N SER A 28 1.91 23.29 -2.62
CA SER A 28 2.57 22.47 -1.61
C SER A 28 2.33 20.96 -1.72
N LEU A 29 1.42 20.48 -2.57
CA LEU A 29 1.15 19.04 -2.73
C LEU A 29 2.00 18.37 -3.82
N LEU A 30 2.78 19.14 -4.59
CA LEU A 30 3.62 18.62 -5.66
C LEU A 30 5.09 18.42 -5.28
N SER A 31 5.49 18.79 -4.06
CA SER A 31 6.89 18.68 -3.59
C SER A 31 7.17 17.38 -2.83
N ALA A 32 6.67 16.25 -3.32
CA ALA A 32 7.04 14.95 -2.75
C ALA A 32 8.37 14.39 -3.29
N CYS A 33 9.18 15.22 -3.98
CA CYS A 33 10.52 14.88 -4.42
C CYS A 33 11.45 16.03 -4.02
N GLY A 34 12.19 15.81 -2.93
CA GLY A 34 13.44 16.44 -2.60
C GLY A 34 13.53 17.97 -2.64
N ASP A 35 13.37 18.60 -1.49
CA ASP A 35 14.23 19.71 -1.04
C ASP A 35 13.86 20.07 0.41
N ASP A 36 14.83 20.05 1.32
CA ASP A 36 14.63 20.32 2.75
C ASP A 36 14.34 21.79 3.10
N ASN A 37 14.06 22.65 2.13
CA ASN A 37 13.91 24.11 2.30
C ASN A 37 12.58 24.70 1.82
N VAL A 38 11.50 23.93 1.68
CA VAL A 38 10.19 24.50 1.37
C VAL A 38 9.32 24.51 2.63
N SER A 39 9.08 25.67 3.19
CA SER A 39 8.09 25.95 4.24
C SER A 39 6.67 25.61 3.75
N GLY A 40 6.29 24.36 3.75
CA GLY A 40 4.95 23.86 3.43
C GLY A 40 4.95 22.34 3.58
N SER A 41 4.19 21.86 4.53
CA SER A 41 3.92 20.46 4.91
C SER A 41 4.56 19.38 4.01
N THR A 42 5.87 19.19 4.12
CA THR A 42 6.55 18.03 3.54
C THR A 42 6.02 16.79 4.23
N LEU A 43 5.41 15.89 3.48
CA LEU A 43 5.08 14.56 3.97
C LEU A 43 6.41 13.91 4.37
N LYS A 44 6.69 13.89 5.67
CA LYS A 44 7.89 13.24 6.18
C LYS A 44 7.75 11.74 5.96
N LEU A 45 8.84 11.11 5.52
CA LEU A 45 8.89 9.66 5.41
C LEU A 45 8.61 9.04 6.79
N ALA A 46 7.63 8.15 6.83
CA ALA A 46 7.27 7.44 8.05
C ALA A 46 8.35 6.44 8.43
N ARG A 47 8.69 6.38 9.71
CA ARG A 47 9.68 5.45 10.29
C ARG A 47 9.19 4.98 11.66
N PRO A 48 9.66 3.83 12.16
CA PRO A 48 9.30 3.38 13.51
C PRO A 48 9.62 4.40 14.61
N ASP A 49 10.73 5.13 14.48
CA ASP A 49 11.15 6.21 15.40
C ASP A 49 10.50 7.57 15.09
N ARG A 50 9.81 7.68 13.95
CA ARG A 50 9.11 8.87 13.50
C ARG A 50 7.78 8.50 12.85
N PRO A 51 6.79 8.08 13.65
CA PRO A 51 5.49 7.71 13.13
C PRO A 51 4.74 8.90 12.50
N VAL A 52 3.86 8.62 11.54
CA VAL A 52 3.12 9.63 10.79
C VAL A 52 1.62 9.39 10.92
N THR A 53 0.90 10.45 11.30
CA THR A 53 -0.55 10.52 11.18
C THR A 53 -0.88 11.09 9.81
N LEU A 54 -1.55 10.28 9.00
CA LEU A 54 -1.97 10.74 7.66
C LEU A 54 -3.12 11.75 7.77
N PRO A 55 -3.19 12.74 6.87
CA PRO A 55 -4.29 13.69 6.87
C PRO A 55 -5.60 12.97 6.55
N THR A 56 -6.66 13.33 7.26
CA THR A 56 -8.02 12.84 6.96
C THR A 56 -8.68 13.84 6.01
N ALA A 57 -8.49 13.66 4.71
CA ALA A 57 -9.06 14.55 3.70
C ALA A 57 -10.55 14.27 3.44
N ALA A 58 -10.95 13.00 3.52
CA ALA A 58 -12.32 12.56 3.30
C ALA A 58 -13.03 12.23 4.62
N ASN A 59 -14.36 12.27 4.61
CA ASN A 59 -15.14 11.77 5.72
C ASN A 59 -15.00 10.24 5.83
N PRO A 60 -14.89 9.69 7.04
CA PRO A 60 -14.87 8.25 7.21
C PRO A 60 -16.20 7.64 6.75
N ILE A 61 -16.17 6.34 6.45
CA ILE A 61 -17.37 5.56 6.13
C ILE A 61 -18.39 5.74 7.27
N ALA A 62 -19.61 6.12 6.92
CA ALA A 62 -20.67 6.36 7.91
C ALA A 62 -21.01 5.07 8.67
N GLY A 63 -21.39 5.21 9.93
CA GLY A 63 -21.89 4.09 10.74
C GLY A 63 -23.34 3.74 10.39
N GLY A 64 -23.75 2.50 10.70
CA GLY A 64 -25.15 2.05 10.56
C GLY A 64 -25.61 1.80 9.11
N LEU A 65 -24.68 1.65 8.17
CA LEU A 65 -25.01 1.30 6.79
C LEU A 65 -25.52 -0.15 6.72
N SER A 66 -26.52 -0.38 5.88
CA SER A 66 -26.98 -1.72 5.53
C SER A 66 -25.99 -2.43 4.64
N HIS A 67 -26.00 -3.77 4.68
CA HIS A 67 -25.26 -4.58 3.73
C HIS A 67 -25.66 -4.22 2.29
N GLU A 68 -24.66 -4.01 1.43
CA GLU A 68 -24.85 -3.84 0.01
C GLU A 68 -24.68 -5.20 -0.68
N GLY A 69 -25.57 -5.49 -1.64
CA GLY A 69 -25.41 -6.62 -2.54
C GLY A 69 -24.52 -6.25 -3.73
N GLY A 70 -24.22 -7.24 -4.58
CA GLY A 70 -23.51 -7.03 -5.83
C GLY A 70 -22.14 -7.66 -5.84
N THR A 71 -21.17 -7.01 -6.47
CA THR A 71 -19.80 -7.55 -6.64
C THR A 71 -18.79 -6.64 -5.95
N LEU A 72 -18.03 -7.20 -5.04
CA LEU A 72 -16.87 -6.55 -4.40
C LEU A 72 -15.67 -6.58 -5.37
N GLN A 73 -15.26 -5.42 -5.83
CA GLN A 73 -14.11 -5.26 -6.72
C GLN A 73 -12.82 -5.15 -5.89
N ILE A 74 -11.92 -6.11 -6.06
CA ILE A 74 -10.68 -6.20 -5.29
C ILE A 74 -9.49 -5.95 -6.23
N LEU A 75 -8.59 -5.07 -5.85
CA LEU A 75 -7.28 -4.92 -6.46
C LEU A 75 -6.23 -5.59 -5.56
N ASN A 76 -5.48 -6.54 -6.07
CA ASN A 76 -4.57 -7.36 -5.27
C ASN A 76 -3.31 -7.76 -6.06
N TRP A 77 -2.24 -8.11 -5.34
CA TRP A 77 -1.10 -8.82 -5.92
C TRP A 77 -1.56 -10.17 -6.49
N VAL A 78 -0.86 -10.60 -7.56
CA VAL A 78 -1.06 -11.95 -8.10
C VAL A 78 -0.80 -12.99 -7.00
N ASP A 79 -1.62 -14.02 -6.92
CA ASP A 79 -1.51 -15.18 -6.01
C ASP A 79 -1.54 -14.89 -4.48
N TYR A 80 -1.93 -13.68 -4.06
CA TYR A 80 -2.00 -13.34 -2.63
C TYR A 80 -3.31 -13.72 -1.95
N LEU A 81 -4.40 -13.94 -2.70
CA LEU A 81 -5.69 -14.35 -2.15
C LEU A 81 -5.97 -15.82 -2.45
N ASN A 82 -6.27 -16.57 -1.40
CA ASN A 82 -6.72 -17.95 -1.54
C ASN A 82 -8.17 -17.97 -2.09
N PRO A 83 -8.43 -18.67 -3.22
CA PRO A 83 -9.76 -18.80 -3.80
C PRO A 83 -10.81 -19.34 -2.83
N ASP A 84 -10.45 -20.28 -1.95
CA ASP A 84 -11.38 -20.85 -0.97
C ASP A 84 -11.83 -19.82 0.05
N THR A 85 -10.95 -18.86 0.39
CA THR A 85 -11.30 -17.75 1.28
C THR A 85 -12.32 -16.83 0.61
N LEU A 86 -12.15 -16.55 -0.67
CA LEU A 86 -13.11 -15.75 -1.45
C LEU A 86 -14.45 -16.45 -1.57
N ALA A 87 -14.45 -17.75 -1.90
CA ALA A 87 -15.68 -18.56 -1.99
C ALA A 87 -16.45 -18.57 -0.67
N ARG A 88 -15.74 -18.76 0.45
CA ARG A 88 -16.35 -18.70 1.79
C ARG A 88 -16.92 -17.31 2.11
N PHE A 89 -16.21 -16.25 1.71
CA PHE A 89 -16.71 -14.88 1.88
C PHE A 89 -18.02 -14.66 1.09
N GLU A 90 -18.05 -15.08 -0.16
CA GLU A 90 -19.24 -15.01 -1.02
C GLU A 90 -20.44 -15.76 -0.41
N GLU A 91 -20.19 -16.96 0.12
CA GLU A 91 -21.23 -17.76 0.77
C GLU A 91 -21.77 -17.09 2.03
N LEU A 92 -20.88 -16.56 2.89
CA LEU A 92 -21.25 -15.95 4.17
C LEU A 92 -22.01 -14.65 4.02
N TYR A 93 -21.66 -13.85 3.02
CA TYR A 93 -22.19 -12.49 2.88
C TYR A 93 -23.15 -12.31 1.69
N GLY A 94 -23.34 -13.34 0.87
CA GLY A 94 -24.25 -13.29 -0.28
C GLY A 94 -23.83 -12.28 -1.36
N VAL A 95 -22.54 -11.99 -1.47
CA VAL A 95 -21.96 -11.09 -2.48
C VAL A 95 -21.06 -11.87 -3.43
N LYS A 96 -20.71 -11.27 -4.55
CA LYS A 96 -19.68 -11.81 -5.45
C LYS A 96 -18.38 -11.05 -5.27
N THR A 97 -17.27 -11.72 -5.60
CA THR A 97 -15.95 -11.10 -5.62
C THR A 97 -15.40 -11.07 -7.04
N ALA A 98 -14.74 -9.98 -7.41
CA ALA A 98 -14.01 -9.86 -8.67
C ALA A 98 -12.61 -9.32 -8.37
N VAL A 99 -11.58 -10.13 -8.61
CA VAL A 99 -10.19 -9.78 -8.32
C VAL A 99 -9.51 -9.34 -9.60
N THR A 100 -8.96 -8.13 -9.57
CA THR A 100 -8.03 -7.63 -10.57
C THR A 100 -6.63 -7.64 -9.96
N THR A 101 -5.66 -8.20 -10.67
CA THR A 101 -4.30 -8.33 -10.17
C THR A 101 -3.36 -7.26 -10.72
N TYR A 102 -2.25 -7.08 -10.03
CA TYR A 102 -1.10 -6.28 -10.46
C TYR A 102 0.20 -6.99 -10.06
N ASP A 103 1.26 -6.68 -10.78
CA ASP A 103 2.58 -7.29 -10.62
C ASP A 103 3.59 -6.34 -9.98
N THR A 104 3.34 -5.02 -10.04
CA THR A 104 4.14 -3.98 -9.39
C THR A 104 3.24 -2.90 -8.77
N GLU A 105 3.74 -2.25 -7.72
CA GLU A 105 3.00 -1.16 -7.06
C GLU A 105 2.77 0.02 -8.00
N GLU A 106 3.70 0.29 -8.93
CA GLU A 106 3.58 1.34 -9.93
C GLU A 106 2.41 1.09 -10.87
N ILE A 107 2.22 -0.18 -11.31
CA ILE A 107 1.08 -0.57 -12.12
C ILE A 107 -0.22 -0.36 -11.35
N ALA A 108 -0.28 -0.79 -10.08
CA ALA A 108 -1.44 -0.57 -9.22
C ALA A 108 -1.76 0.92 -9.07
N LEU A 109 -0.74 1.73 -8.74
CA LEU A 109 -0.89 3.17 -8.55
C LEU A 109 -1.37 3.87 -9.82
N ASN A 110 -0.82 3.50 -10.97
CA ASN A 110 -1.23 4.06 -12.27
C ASN A 110 -2.66 3.69 -12.65
N LYS A 111 -3.09 2.44 -12.40
CA LYS A 111 -4.49 2.01 -12.59
C LYS A 111 -5.46 2.84 -11.75
N LEU A 112 -5.12 3.07 -10.48
CA LEU A 112 -5.95 3.84 -9.56
C LEU A 112 -6.01 5.33 -9.96
N ARG A 113 -4.85 5.95 -10.22
CA ARG A 113 -4.77 7.39 -10.55
C ARG A 113 -5.40 7.74 -11.89
N SER A 114 -5.35 6.84 -12.86
CA SER A 114 -6.01 7.05 -14.16
C SER A 114 -7.54 6.97 -14.10
N GLY A 115 -8.11 6.46 -12.99
CA GLY A 115 -9.54 6.19 -12.88
C GLY A 115 -10.03 5.07 -13.80
N ALA A 116 -9.14 4.38 -14.51
CA ALA A 116 -9.49 3.26 -15.38
C ALA A 116 -10.08 2.07 -14.59
N PHE A 117 -9.70 1.94 -13.34
CA PHE A 117 -10.23 0.93 -12.43
C PHE A 117 -10.46 1.55 -11.04
N GLN A 118 -11.62 1.30 -10.48
CA GLN A 118 -12.03 1.81 -9.17
C GLN A 118 -12.44 0.63 -8.29
N PRO A 119 -11.49 0.03 -7.56
CA PRO A 119 -11.78 -1.06 -6.65
C PRO A 119 -12.53 -0.57 -5.40
N ASP A 120 -13.25 -1.47 -4.77
CA ASP A 120 -13.82 -1.26 -3.44
C ASP A 120 -12.79 -1.53 -2.34
N LEU A 121 -11.85 -2.44 -2.63
CA LEU A 121 -10.81 -2.87 -1.71
C LEU A 121 -9.47 -3.00 -2.44
N ILE A 122 -8.41 -2.51 -1.80
CA ILE A 122 -7.04 -2.67 -2.28
C ILE A 122 -6.28 -3.49 -1.25
N ILE A 123 -5.57 -4.53 -1.70
CA ILE A 123 -4.79 -5.42 -0.83
C ILE A 123 -3.35 -5.47 -1.32
N GLY A 124 -2.40 -5.49 -0.39
CA GLY A 124 -0.99 -5.78 -0.66
C GLY A 124 -0.15 -4.59 -1.13
N LEU A 125 -0.63 -3.35 -0.97
CA LEU A 125 0.22 -2.17 -1.18
C LEU A 125 1.06 -1.91 0.08
N THR A 126 2.30 -1.47 -0.14
CA THR A 126 3.22 -1.13 0.95
C THR A 126 2.94 0.26 1.54
N ASP A 127 3.58 0.53 2.66
CA ASP A 127 3.58 1.82 3.34
C ASP A 127 4.08 2.97 2.45
N SER A 128 4.93 2.68 1.46
CA SER A 128 5.48 3.70 0.54
C SER A 128 4.44 4.28 -0.42
N VAL A 129 3.41 3.51 -0.76
CA VAL A 129 2.34 3.93 -1.68
C VAL A 129 1.18 4.60 -0.96
N LEU A 130 0.92 4.22 0.30
CA LEU A 130 -0.21 4.73 1.08
C LEU A 130 -0.32 6.25 1.13
N PRO A 131 0.74 7.03 1.44
CA PRO A 131 0.65 8.49 1.47
C PRO A 131 0.27 9.11 0.12
N ARG A 132 0.71 8.47 -0.97
CA ARG A 132 0.39 8.92 -2.34
C ARG A 132 -1.09 8.72 -2.67
N LEU A 133 -1.69 7.64 -2.19
CA LEU A 133 -3.13 7.37 -2.38
C LEU A 133 -3.97 8.32 -1.53
N VAL A 134 -3.58 8.56 -0.30
CA VAL A 134 -4.26 9.51 0.59
C VAL A 134 -4.16 10.93 0.06
N ALA A 135 -2.97 11.37 -0.39
CA ALA A 135 -2.78 12.70 -0.97
C ALA A 135 -3.55 12.91 -2.28
N ALA A 136 -3.84 11.82 -3.01
CA ALA A 136 -4.64 11.85 -4.24
C ALA A 136 -6.15 11.67 -3.99
N ASP A 137 -6.60 11.61 -2.72
CA ASP A 137 -8.01 11.37 -2.32
C ASP A 137 -8.58 10.08 -2.91
N LEU A 138 -7.74 9.05 -3.02
CA LEU A 138 -8.12 7.75 -3.59
C LEU A 138 -8.50 6.72 -2.52
N LEU A 139 -8.36 7.06 -1.25
CA LEU A 139 -8.73 6.20 -0.13
C LEU A 139 -9.72 6.92 0.78
N GLN A 140 -10.66 6.16 1.31
CA GLN A 140 -11.57 6.62 2.33
C GLN A 140 -11.14 6.10 3.70
N PRO A 141 -11.16 6.94 4.75
CA PRO A 141 -10.87 6.47 6.11
C PRO A 141 -11.81 5.37 6.55
N LEU A 142 -11.26 4.36 7.21
CA LEU A 142 -12.00 3.20 7.68
C LEU A 142 -12.94 3.56 8.83
N ASN A 143 -14.11 2.93 8.84
CA ASN A 143 -14.95 2.89 10.03
C ASN A 143 -14.72 1.58 10.78
N LYS A 144 -13.96 1.65 11.88
CA LYS A 144 -13.58 0.46 12.65
C LYS A 144 -14.76 -0.24 13.33
N SER A 145 -15.95 0.39 13.42
CA SER A 145 -17.13 -0.27 13.98
C SER A 145 -17.59 -1.47 13.15
N TYR A 146 -17.20 -1.52 11.87
CA TYR A 146 -17.47 -2.67 11.00
C TYR A 146 -16.38 -3.75 11.03
N LEU A 147 -15.25 -3.48 11.66
CA LEU A 147 -14.09 -4.34 11.66
C LEU A 147 -14.01 -5.13 12.97
N SER A 148 -15.03 -5.97 13.26
CA SER A 148 -15.11 -6.74 14.52
C SER A 148 -13.88 -7.61 14.79
N ASN A 149 -13.20 -8.07 13.74
CA ASN A 149 -12.00 -8.90 13.81
C ASN A 149 -10.70 -8.09 13.89
N PHE A 150 -10.73 -6.76 13.90
CA PHE A 150 -9.51 -5.93 13.96
C PHE A 150 -8.66 -6.26 15.19
N ASN A 151 -9.29 -6.66 16.29
CA ASN A 151 -8.59 -7.08 17.50
C ASN A 151 -7.82 -8.40 17.38
N ASN A 152 -8.03 -9.17 16.30
CA ASN A 152 -7.25 -10.37 15.99
C ASN A 152 -5.92 -10.05 15.30
N VAL A 153 -5.73 -8.81 14.81
CA VAL A 153 -4.44 -8.35 14.33
C VAL A 153 -3.41 -8.42 15.45
N ILE A 154 -2.19 -8.84 15.15
CA ILE A 154 -1.07 -8.88 16.11
C ILE A 154 -0.93 -7.49 16.77
N ALA A 155 -0.87 -7.46 18.11
CA ALA A 155 -0.94 -6.21 18.87
C ALA A 155 0.06 -5.15 18.42
N GLY A 156 1.31 -5.55 18.11
CA GLY A 156 2.36 -4.64 17.64
C GLY A 156 2.14 -4.06 16.23
N LEU A 157 1.12 -4.54 15.49
CA LEU A 157 0.80 -4.07 14.15
C LEU A 157 -0.51 -3.29 14.06
N ARG A 158 -1.26 -3.18 15.15
CA ARG A 158 -2.57 -2.51 15.14
C ARG A 158 -2.49 -1.00 15.01
N ASP A 159 -1.34 -0.44 15.32
CA ASP A 159 -1.06 1.00 15.23
C ASP A 159 0.25 1.20 14.46
N PRO A 160 0.21 1.05 13.14
CA PRO A 160 1.42 1.07 12.34
C PRO A 160 2.00 2.50 12.25
N TYR A 161 3.32 2.62 12.31
CA TYR A 161 4.02 3.91 12.27
C TYR A 161 3.74 4.73 11.00
N TYR A 162 3.32 4.09 9.93
CA TYR A 162 3.00 4.74 8.65
C TYR A 162 1.52 5.18 8.53
N ASP A 163 0.68 4.78 9.44
CA ASP A 163 -0.75 5.12 9.50
C ASP A 163 -1.20 5.12 10.97
N VAL A 164 -0.69 6.07 11.75
CA VAL A 164 -1.00 6.18 13.18
C VAL A 164 -2.50 6.26 13.41
N GLY A 165 -3.00 5.39 14.26
CA GLY A 165 -4.43 5.21 14.48
C GLY A 165 -5.08 4.25 13.48
N ALA A 166 -4.33 3.62 12.55
CA ALA A 166 -4.85 2.73 11.51
C ALA A 166 -6.12 3.30 10.85
N GLN A 167 -6.00 4.52 10.31
CA GLN A 167 -7.13 5.27 9.78
C GLN A 167 -7.57 4.74 8.41
N TYR A 168 -6.60 4.26 7.61
CA TYR A 168 -6.82 3.83 6.23
C TYR A 168 -6.51 2.35 6.00
N THR A 169 -5.78 1.71 6.94
CA THR A 169 -5.24 0.37 6.71
C THR A 169 -5.61 -0.63 7.78
N VAL A 170 -5.69 -1.89 7.34
CA VAL A 170 -5.66 -3.06 8.21
C VAL A 170 -4.46 -3.89 7.77
N PRO A 171 -3.52 -4.21 8.67
CA PRO A 171 -2.39 -5.07 8.31
C PRO A 171 -2.86 -6.42 7.80
N TYR A 172 -2.36 -6.82 6.63
CA TYR A 172 -2.72 -8.08 5.98
C TYR A 172 -1.61 -9.12 6.11
N ILE A 173 -0.39 -8.73 5.74
CA ILE A 173 0.77 -9.61 5.71
C ILE A 173 2.02 -8.86 6.16
N ILE A 174 2.94 -9.59 6.79
CA ILE A 174 4.31 -9.15 7.04
C ILE A 174 5.20 -10.01 6.17
N TYR A 175 6.17 -9.40 5.54
CA TYR A 175 7.22 -10.10 4.82
C TYR A 175 8.59 -9.55 5.15
N SER A 176 9.61 -10.32 4.85
CA SER A 176 11.00 -9.89 4.87
C SER A 176 11.63 -10.18 3.51
N THR A 177 12.49 -9.28 3.07
CA THR A 177 13.31 -9.51 1.89
C THR A 177 14.64 -10.10 2.31
N GLY A 178 15.06 -11.17 1.65
CA GLY A 178 16.29 -11.86 1.94
C GLY A 178 16.89 -12.49 0.68
N ILE A 179 18.09 -13.03 0.81
CA ILE A 179 18.77 -13.71 -0.29
C ILE A 179 18.46 -15.19 -0.22
N GLY A 180 17.83 -15.69 -1.28
CA GLY A 180 17.63 -17.13 -1.51
C GLY A 180 18.68 -17.67 -2.47
N TYR A 181 19.21 -18.86 -2.21
CA TYR A 181 20.14 -19.53 -3.11
C TYR A 181 19.81 -21.02 -3.26
N ARG A 182 20.23 -21.60 -4.37
CA ARG A 182 20.09 -23.03 -4.61
C ARG A 182 21.19 -23.78 -3.88
N ALA A 183 20.79 -24.65 -2.95
CA ALA A 183 21.73 -25.44 -2.13
C ALA A 183 22.50 -26.51 -2.91
N ASP A 184 22.04 -26.84 -4.14
CA ASP A 184 22.71 -27.79 -5.04
C ASP A 184 23.74 -27.12 -5.97
N MET A 185 23.94 -25.81 -5.83
CA MET A 185 24.96 -25.03 -6.53
C MET A 185 26.10 -24.66 -5.59
N ASP A 186 27.29 -24.48 -6.16
CA ASP A 186 28.46 -23.99 -5.43
C ASP A 186 28.29 -22.50 -5.13
N VAL A 187 27.78 -22.23 -3.93
CA VAL A 187 27.55 -20.88 -3.41
C VAL A 187 28.40 -20.69 -2.17
N ASP A 188 29.21 -19.65 -2.14
CA ASP A 188 30.00 -19.29 -0.97
C ASP A 188 29.10 -18.73 0.15
N THR A 189 28.76 -19.58 1.10
CA THR A 189 27.90 -19.22 2.23
C THR A 189 28.62 -18.39 3.29
N SER A 190 29.94 -18.21 3.20
CA SER A 190 30.70 -17.39 4.15
C SER A 190 30.28 -15.92 4.16
N TYR A 191 29.66 -15.44 3.07
CA TYR A 191 29.04 -14.12 3.02
C TYR A 191 27.98 -13.93 4.11
N PHE A 192 27.22 -14.97 4.43
CA PHE A 192 26.15 -14.90 5.42
C PHE A 192 26.66 -14.93 6.87
N ASP A 193 27.89 -15.41 7.06
CA ASP A 193 28.55 -15.45 8.36
C ASP A 193 29.26 -14.12 8.69
N SER A 194 29.57 -13.32 7.68
CA SER A 194 30.36 -12.08 7.79
C SER A 194 29.57 -10.86 8.30
N GLY A 195 28.24 -10.98 8.45
CA GLY A 195 27.35 -9.89 8.87
C GLY A 195 26.87 -8.98 7.72
N ASN A 196 27.41 -9.12 6.52
CA ASN A 196 26.93 -8.42 5.32
C ASN A 196 26.71 -9.40 4.15
N GLY A 197 25.73 -10.27 4.27
CA GLY A 197 25.37 -11.24 3.21
C GLY A 197 24.99 -10.60 1.88
N TRP A 198 24.65 -9.32 1.87
CA TRP A 198 24.26 -8.60 0.65
C TRP A 198 25.42 -8.44 -0.33
N ASP A 199 26.69 -8.49 0.13
CA ASP A 199 27.86 -8.37 -0.75
C ASP A 199 27.92 -9.45 -1.83
N ILE A 200 27.33 -10.62 -1.60
CA ILE A 200 27.27 -11.72 -2.59
C ILE A 200 26.61 -11.28 -3.91
N LEU A 201 25.68 -10.30 -3.88
CA LEU A 201 25.02 -9.80 -5.08
C LEU A 201 25.95 -9.01 -6.00
N TRP A 202 27.13 -8.60 -5.50
CA TRP A 202 28.13 -7.86 -6.26
C TRP A 202 29.39 -8.69 -6.56
N ASP A 203 29.42 -9.96 -6.17
CA ASP A 203 30.54 -10.84 -6.47
C ASP A 203 30.53 -11.21 -7.97
N PRO A 204 31.59 -10.88 -8.73
CA PRO A 204 31.71 -11.23 -10.15
C PRO A 204 31.55 -12.73 -10.43
N ALA A 205 31.85 -13.60 -9.46
CA ALA A 205 31.67 -15.04 -9.58
C ALA A 205 30.22 -15.46 -9.90
N TYR A 206 29.26 -14.63 -9.52
CA TYR A 206 27.83 -14.88 -9.75
C TYR A 206 27.26 -14.07 -10.93
N SER A 207 28.09 -13.40 -11.72
CA SER A 207 27.63 -12.66 -12.89
C SER A 207 26.79 -13.51 -13.83
N GLY A 208 25.63 -12.99 -14.23
CA GLY A 208 24.68 -13.70 -15.09
C GLY A 208 23.88 -14.83 -14.41
N ARG A 209 24.05 -15.01 -13.10
CA ARG A 209 23.33 -16.03 -12.29
C ARG A 209 22.48 -15.43 -11.17
N LEU A 210 22.38 -14.12 -11.11
CA LEU A 210 21.61 -13.40 -10.11
C LEU A 210 20.24 -13.02 -10.68
N GLY A 211 19.22 -13.11 -9.84
CA GLY A 211 17.89 -12.56 -10.09
C GLY A 211 17.49 -11.69 -8.91
N ILE A 212 16.76 -10.63 -9.18
CA ILE A 212 16.18 -9.75 -8.17
C ILE A 212 14.75 -9.43 -8.59
N LEU A 213 13.88 -9.12 -7.62
CA LEU A 213 12.53 -8.68 -7.92
C LEU A 213 12.57 -7.36 -8.71
N ASP A 214 11.67 -7.24 -9.70
CA ASP A 214 11.47 -6.02 -10.46
C ASP A 214 10.70 -4.99 -9.63
N SER A 215 11.37 -4.53 -8.58
CA SER A 215 10.86 -3.55 -7.63
C SER A 215 11.98 -2.57 -7.29
N TYR A 216 11.74 -1.29 -7.50
CA TYR A 216 12.75 -0.27 -7.18
C TYR A 216 13.12 -0.30 -5.70
N ARG A 217 12.18 -0.64 -4.81
CA ARG A 217 12.41 -0.71 -3.37
C ARG A 217 13.35 -1.86 -3.00
N ASP A 218 13.19 -3.02 -3.64
CA ASP A 218 14.07 -4.17 -3.41
C ASP A 218 15.47 -3.92 -3.98
N VAL A 219 15.55 -3.37 -5.19
CA VAL A 219 16.84 -3.07 -5.84
C VAL A 219 17.61 -2.02 -5.07
N ILE A 220 17.01 -0.86 -4.80
CA ILE A 220 17.67 0.22 -4.04
C ILE A 220 17.91 -0.23 -2.60
N GLY A 221 16.94 -0.92 -1.99
CA GLY A 221 17.06 -1.46 -0.64
C GLY A 221 18.24 -2.41 -0.48
N SER A 222 18.54 -3.26 -1.46
CA SER A 222 19.72 -4.14 -1.42
C SER A 222 21.03 -3.36 -1.42
N VAL A 223 21.11 -2.25 -2.17
CA VAL A 223 22.28 -1.34 -2.17
C VAL A 223 22.43 -0.65 -0.82
N LEU A 224 21.34 -0.13 -0.26
CA LEU A 224 21.36 0.53 1.04
C LEU A 224 21.79 -0.45 2.14
N HIS A 225 21.22 -1.65 2.18
CA HIS A 225 21.62 -2.68 3.15
C HIS A 225 23.09 -3.08 3.02
N ARG A 226 23.59 -3.21 1.79
CA ARG A 226 25.01 -3.46 1.56
C ARG A 226 25.90 -2.38 2.17
N ASN A 227 25.47 -1.12 2.09
CA ASN A 227 26.18 0.04 2.61
C ASN A 227 25.96 0.25 4.12
N GLY A 228 25.14 -0.60 4.78
CA GLY A 228 24.79 -0.45 6.19
C GLY A 228 23.76 0.65 6.46
N GLU A 229 23.06 1.10 5.42
CA GLU A 229 22.05 2.15 5.49
C GLU A 229 20.65 1.59 5.76
N ASP A 230 19.81 2.41 6.37
CA ASP A 230 18.38 2.11 6.53
C ASP A 230 17.66 2.29 5.17
N ILE A 231 16.86 1.29 4.79
CA ILE A 231 16.03 1.35 3.57
C ILE A 231 15.06 2.55 3.56
N ASN A 232 14.75 3.12 4.72
CA ASN A 232 13.93 4.31 4.88
C ASN A 232 14.76 5.57 5.14
N THR A 233 16.06 5.58 4.79
CA THR A 233 16.87 6.79 4.87
C THR A 233 16.28 7.92 4.04
N GLY A 234 16.32 9.14 4.54
CA GLY A 234 15.98 10.34 3.79
C GLY A 234 17.21 11.06 3.22
N ASP A 235 18.39 10.53 3.46
CA ASP A 235 19.64 11.08 2.94
C ASP A 235 19.80 10.70 1.46
N GLN A 236 20.16 11.67 0.62
CA GLN A 236 20.36 11.52 -0.81
C GLN A 236 21.86 11.54 -1.16
#